data_4c363641e6657388f0a515c40b2fafde
#
_entry.id   4c363641e6657388f0a515c40b2fafde
#
_cell.length_a   1.000
_cell.length_b   1.000
_cell.length_c   1.000
_cell.angle_alpha   90.00
_cell.angle_beta   90.00
_cell.angle_gamma   90.00
#
_symmetry.space_group_name_H-M   'P 1'
#
loop_
_entity.id
_entity.type
_entity.pdbx_description
1 polymer ?
#
loop_
_entity_poly.entity_id
_entity_poly.type
_entity_poly.pdbx_seq_one_letter_code
_entity_poly.pdbx_strand_id
1 'polypeptide(L)'
;RYGGEEFGIICRGTPAANAAILADRLRAAVEATVFDWQGARMPITISCGVAGMPETAPTSSVELISFADEALYESKRSGRNRVTLRER
;
A
#
# COMPACT_ATOMS: atom_id res chain seq x y z
N ARG A 1 -12.23 1.46 2.45
CA ARG A 1 -11.98 0.17 1.82
C ARG A 1 -12.43 0.21 0.37
N TYR A 2 -11.53 -0.12 -0.52
CA TYR A 2 -11.79 -0.16 -1.96
C TYR A 2 -11.75 -1.59 -2.45
N GLY A 3 -12.84 -2.04 -3.07
CA GLY A 3 -12.92 -3.43 -3.48
C GLY A 3 -13.01 -4.36 -2.28
N GLY A 4 -12.90 -5.65 -2.48
CA GLY A 4 -13.08 -6.63 -1.43
C GLY A 4 -12.05 -6.55 -0.34
N GLU A 5 -10.77 -6.54 -0.72
CA GLU A 5 -9.65 -6.66 0.21
C GLU A 5 -8.75 -5.43 0.23
N GLU A 6 -9.18 -4.33 -0.38
CA GLU A 6 -8.33 -3.16 -0.50
C GLU A 6 -8.78 -2.04 0.42
N PHE A 7 -7.82 -1.34 0.98
CA PHE A 7 -8.06 -0.21 1.88
C PHE A 7 -7.32 1.01 1.36
N GLY A 8 -7.93 2.17 1.53
CA GLY A 8 -7.25 3.42 1.26
C GLY A 8 -6.89 4.10 2.58
N ILE A 9 -5.69 4.66 2.64
CA ILE A 9 -5.21 5.41 3.79
C ILE A 9 -4.74 6.76 3.29
N ILE A 10 -5.19 7.82 3.96
CA ILE A 10 -4.79 9.19 3.62
C ILE A 10 -3.82 9.69 4.67
N CYS A 11 -2.62 10.08 4.23
CA CYS A 11 -1.58 10.62 5.11
C CYS A 11 -1.42 12.11 4.78
N ARG A 12 -2.12 12.96 5.52
CA ARG A 12 -2.10 14.40 5.26
C ARG A 12 -0.78 14.99 5.65
N GLY A 13 -0.30 15.94 4.84
CA GLY A 13 0.95 16.65 5.12
C GLY A 13 2.19 15.76 5.08
N THR A 14 2.10 14.60 4.43
CA THR A 14 3.19 13.62 4.42
C THR A 14 3.73 13.48 3.00
N PRO A 15 5.02 13.73 2.76
CA PRO A 15 5.61 13.47 1.46
C PRO A 15 5.46 11.99 1.08
N ALA A 16 5.35 11.72 -0.22
CA ALA A 16 5.12 10.35 -0.70
C ALA A 16 6.21 9.38 -0.23
N ALA A 17 7.47 9.82 -0.22
CA ALA A 17 8.57 8.97 0.25
C ALA A 17 8.37 8.56 1.72
N ASN A 18 7.89 9.47 2.56
CA ASN A 18 7.65 9.18 3.97
C ASN A 18 6.43 8.26 4.13
N ALA A 19 5.41 8.45 3.30
CA ALA A 19 4.26 7.56 3.31
C ALA A 19 4.67 6.14 2.89
N ALA A 20 5.60 6.01 1.95
CA ALA A 20 6.13 4.71 1.54
C ALA A 20 6.87 4.02 2.69
N ILE A 21 7.63 4.78 3.47
CA ILE A 21 8.32 4.24 4.65
C ILE A 21 7.30 3.73 5.67
N LEU A 22 6.24 4.51 5.92
CA LEU A 22 5.18 4.09 6.81
C LEU A 22 4.49 2.82 6.31
N ALA A 23 4.20 2.77 5.00
CA ALA A 23 3.59 1.60 4.39
C ALA A 23 4.46 0.37 4.56
N ASP A 24 5.77 0.51 4.42
CA ASP A 24 6.69 -0.62 4.61
C ASP A 24 6.74 -1.09 6.06
N ARG A 25 6.63 -0.16 7.01
CA ARG A 25 6.53 -0.54 8.42
C ARG A 25 5.26 -1.34 8.70
N LEU A 26 4.14 -0.94 8.11
CA LEU A 26 2.90 -1.69 8.24
C LEU A 26 3.02 -3.07 7.62
N ARG A 27 3.62 -3.15 6.44
CA ARG A 27 3.84 -4.41 5.75
C ARG A 27 4.68 -5.35 6.62
N ALA A 28 5.79 -4.85 7.15
CA ALA A 28 6.68 -5.66 7.98
C ALA A 28 5.99 -6.10 9.27
N ALA A 29 5.18 -5.23 9.87
CA ALA A 29 4.46 -5.56 11.10
C ALA A 29 3.43 -6.67 10.84
N VAL A 30 2.73 -6.61 9.72
CA VAL A 30 1.78 -7.66 9.35
C VAL A 30 2.50 -8.99 9.12
N GLU A 31 3.60 -8.94 8.38
CA GLU A 31 4.38 -10.14 8.10
C GLU A 31 4.90 -10.79 9.38
N ALA A 32 5.31 -9.98 10.35
CA ALA A 32 5.86 -10.47 11.62
C ALA A 32 4.78 -10.93 12.60
N THR A 33 3.52 -10.61 12.36
CA THR A 33 2.44 -10.96 13.27
C THR A 33 2.03 -12.41 13.06
N VAL A 34 1.84 -13.12 14.17
CA VAL A 34 1.35 -14.50 14.12
C VAL A 34 -0.17 -14.45 14.11
N PHE A 35 -0.74 -15.03 13.07
CA PHE A 35 -2.19 -15.17 12.96
C PHE A 35 -2.56 -16.64 13.08
N ASP A 36 -3.48 -16.94 14.01
CA ASP A 36 -3.94 -18.31 14.22
C ASP A 36 -5.43 -18.39 13.92
N TRP A 37 -5.81 -19.47 13.27
CA TRP A 37 -7.22 -19.76 12.99
C TRP A 37 -7.46 -21.23 13.27
N GLN A 38 -8.30 -21.50 14.27
CA GLN A 38 -8.66 -22.86 14.67
C GLN A 38 -7.42 -23.72 14.91
N GLY A 39 -6.41 -23.14 15.57
CA GLY A 39 -5.19 -23.87 15.91
C GLY A 39 -4.15 -23.94 14.80
N ALA A 40 -4.45 -23.41 13.62
CA ALA A 40 -3.51 -23.39 12.49
C ALA A 40 -2.90 -22.00 12.34
N ARG A 41 -1.58 -21.96 12.16
CA ARG A 41 -0.89 -20.71 11.92
C ARG A 41 -1.10 -20.30 10.46
N MET A 42 -1.51 -19.04 10.27
CA MET A 42 -1.78 -18.48 8.95
C MET A 42 -0.79 -17.36 8.63
N PRO A 43 0.11 -17.57 7.68
CA PRO A 43 0.97 -16.47 7.24
C PRO A 43 0.15 -15.48 6.42
N ILE A 44 0.22 -14.21 6.79
CA ILE A 44 -0.50 -13.14 6.09
C ILE A 44 0.50 -12.05 5.74
N THR A 45 0.41 -11.57 4.52
CA THR A 45 1.20 -10.42 4.08
C THR A 45 0.28 -9.42 3.40
N ILE A 46 0.75 -8.18 3.28
CA ILE A 46 0.05 -7.15 2.52
C ILE A 46 0.95 -6.60 1.44
N SER A 47 0.33 -6.12 0.38
CA SER A 47 1.00 -5.40 -0.69
C SER A 47 0.48 -3.97 -0.67
N CYS A 48 1.34 -3.00 -0.94
CA CYS A 48 0.98 -1.60 -0.86
C CYS A 48 1.38 -0.86 -2.13
N GLY A 49 0.55 0.12 -2.50
CA GLY A 49 0.89 1.09 -3.52
C GLY A 49 0.76 2.47 -2.91
N VAL A 50 1.70 3.34 -3.18
CA VAL A 50 1.73 4.69 -2.61
C VAL A 50 1.85 5.71 -3.74
N ALA A 51 1.03 6.74 -3.66
CA ALA A 51 1.13 7.90 -4.56
C ALA A 51 0.91 9.15 -3.73
N GLY A 52 1.57 10.23 -4.08
CA GLY A 52 1.49 11.46 -3.32
C GLY A 52 1.36 12.69 -4.19
N MET A 53 0.90 13.77 -3.58
CA MET A 53 0.88 15.10 -4.16
C MET A 53 1.98 15.93 -3.51
N PRO A 54 2.71 16.74 -4.27
CA PRO A 54 2.58 16.98 -5.71
C PRO A 54 3.38 16.03 -6.60
N GLU A 55 3.97 14.99 -6.03
CA GLU A 55 4.93 14.14 -6.75
C GLU A 55 4.37 13.55 -8.05
N THR A 56 3.12 13.10 -8.03
CA THR A 56 2.49 12.53 -9.21
C THR A 56 1.64 13.55 -9.97
N ALA A 57 1.52 14.79 -9.46
CA ALA A 57 0.78 15.89 -10.08
C ALA A 57 -0.62 15.46 -10.58
N PRO A 58 -1.44 14.85 -9.71
CA PRO A 58 -2.77 14.43 -10.13
C PRO A 58 -3.68 15.64 -10.37
N THR A 59 -4.63 15.50 -11.29
CA THR A 59 -5.59 16.54 -11.59
C THR A 59 -6.89 16.39 -10.77
N SER A 60 -7.02 15.30 -10.05
CA SER A 60 -8.22 15.03 -9.24
C SER A 60 -7.89 13.97 -8.19
N SER A 61 -8.79 13.81 -7.21
CA SER A 61 -8.65 12.75 -6.23
C SER A 61 -8.80 11.37 -6.85
N VAL A 62 -9.62 11.25 -7.88
CA VAL A 62 -9.79 9.99 -8.61
C VAL A 62 -8.48 9.59 -9.26
N GLU A 63 -7.79 10.56 -9.86
CA GLU A 63 -6.51 10.29 -10.51
C GLU A 63 -5.44 9.91 -9.49
N LEU A 64 -5.42 10.55 -8.33
CA LEU A 64 -4.47 10.21 -7.28
C LEU A 64 -4.67 8.75 -6.83
N ILE A 65 -5.92 8.35 -6.62
CA ILE A 65 -6.23 6.98 -6.25
C ILE A 65 -5.82 6.01 -7.35
N SER A 66 -6.04 6.39 -8.60
CA SER A 66 -5.64 5.57 -9.74
C SER A 66 -4.13 5.35 -9.77
N PHE A 67 -3.35 6.38 -9.46
CA PHE A 67 -1.90 6.25 -9.39
C PHE A 67 -1.47 5.28 -8.28
N ALA A 68 -2.11 5.37 -7.12
CA ALA A 68 -1.82 4.43 -6.03
C ALA A 68 -2.21 3.00 -6.41
N ASP A 69 -3.33 2.84 -7.12
CA ASP A 69 -3.77 1.53 -7.59
C ASP A 69 -2.80 0.92 -8.59
N GLU A 70 -2.23 1.74 -9.48
CA GLU A 70 -1.22 1.26 -10.41
C GLU A 70 0.02 0.76 -9.67
N ALA A 71 0.44 1.50 -8.63
CA ALA A 71 1.55 1.08 -7.81
C ALA A 71 1.23 -0.21 -7.05
N LEU A 72 0.02 -0.33 -6.54
CA LEU A 72 -0.43 -1.55 -5.86
C LEU A 72 -0.41 -2.75 -6.81
N TYR A 73 -0.91 -2.56 -8.03
CA TYR A 73 -0.87 -3.61 -9.04
C TYR A 73 0.57 -4.07 -9.27
N GLU A 74 1.49 -3.12 -9.35
CA GLU A 74 2.91 -3.44 -9.55
C GLU A 74 3.47 -4.25 -8.38
N SER A 75 3.10 -3.91 -7.14
CA SER A 75 3.50 -4.69 -5.96
C SER A 75 2.99 -6.12 -6.06
N LYS A 76 1.73 -6.30 -6.44
CA LYS A 76 1.13 -7.62 -6.58
C LYS A 76 1.78 -8.43 -7.69
N ARG A 77 2.07 -7.78 -8.81
CA ARG A 77 2.67 -8.43 -9.96
C ARG A 77 4.13 -8.82 -9.71
N SER A 78 4.83 -8.05 -8.90
CA SER A 78 6.26 -8.25 -8.64
C SER A 78 6.53 -9.24 -7.49
N GLY A 79 5.52 -9.90 -6.98
CA GLY A 79 5.72 -10.93 -5.96
C GLY A 79 4.99 -10.70 -4.66
N ARG A 80 4.20 -9.64 -4.53
CA ARG A 80 3.44 -9.31 -3.32
C ARG A 80 4.34 -9.03 -2.13
N ASN A 81 3.78 -8.76 -0.98
CA ASN A 81 4.51 -8.49 0.27
C ASN A 81 5.57 -7.42 0.07
N ARG A 82 5.17 -6.29 -0.48
CA ARG A 82 6.07 -5.16 -0.75
C ARG A 82 5.30 -3.89 -0.95
N VAL A 83 6.04 -2.79 -0.95
CA VAL A 83 5.52 -1.46 -1.20
C VAL A 83 6.09 -0.97 -2.53
N THR A 84 5.24 -0.40 -3.36
CA THR A 84 5.67 0.29 -4.58
C THR A 84 5.25 1.75 -4.47
N LEU A 85 6.19 2.65 -4.67
CA LEU A 85 5.93 4.08 -4.73
C LEU A 85 5.75 4.48 -6.18
N ARG A 86 4.61 5.11 -6.49
CA ARG A 86 4.37 5.64 -7.82
C ARG A 86 5.25 6.87 -8.01
N GLU A 87 6.13 6.77 -8.96
CA GLU A 87 6.90 7.91 -9.42
C GLU A 87 6.25 8.44 -10.70
N ARG A 88 6.49 9.67 -11.00
CA ARG A 88 5.82 10.40 -12.07
C ARG A 88 5.68 9.64 -13.38
#